data_5126006d02507769e7d16b715c00167e
#
_entry.id   5126006d02507769e7d16b715c00167e
#
_cell.length_a   1.000
_cell.length_b   1.000
_cell.length_c   1.000
_cell.angle_alpha   90.00
_cell.angle_beta   90.00
_cell.angle_gamma   90.00
#
_symmetry.space_group_name_H-M   'P 1'
#
loop_
_entity.id
_entity.type
_entity.pdbx_description
1 polymer ?
#
loop_
_entity_poly.entity_id
_entity_poly.type
_entity_poly.pdbx_seq_one_letter_code
_entity_poly.pdbx_strand_id
1 'polypeptide(L)'
;MVCAAYHGTQDVQKARNKIMKKRILAAVLTAVMAMGALTGCGSTAGKDNYTIGIMQYAVHGSLDNCREGFIQGLAEEGIVEGENLTIEYVNAQADNGTSAMTASNFVSKKVDMICAIATPCAMAAYNATMNTDIPVIYTAVSDPVEAGLANEDGTPVGNITGTSDALAVDAQLKMIREVLPEAKTIGIIYTTSEANSISTIAEYKALAGNYGFEIVDSGVTAMSEVALAAADIASKVDCITNLTDNTVVSALQTVLDEANKAGIPVFGSEVEQVKAGCVAIP
;
A
#
# COMPACT_ATOMS: atom_id res chain seq x y z
N MET A 1 -18.59 22.06 -75.55
CA MET A 1 -17.73 20.85 -75.28
C MET A 1 -16.41 21.19 -74.59
N VAL A 2 -16.34 22.21 -73.70
CA VAL A 2 -15.08 22.66 -73.05
C VAL A 2 -15.08 22.55 -71.53
N CYS A 3 -16.26 22.32 -70.91
CA CYS A 3 -16.36 22.23 -69.45
C CYS A 3 -16.03 20.84 -68.82
N ALA A 4 -16.03 19.76 -69.60
CA ALA A 4 -15.78 18.41 -69.05
C ALA A 4 -14.26 18.07 -68.88
N ALA A 5 -13.38 18.76 -69.61
CA ALA A 5 -11.94 18.50 -69.52
C ALA A 5 -11.27 19.16 -68.31
N TYR A 6 -11.87 20.20 -67.72
CA TYR A 6 -11.29 20.96 -66.60
C TYR A 6 -11.51 20.30 -65.25
N HIS A 7 -12.55 19.48 -65.08
CA HIS A 7 -12.82 18.74 -63.83
C HIS A 7 -11.92 17.52 -63.68
N GLY A 8 -11.58 16.83 -64.79
CA GLY A 8 -10.73 15.64 -64.70
C GLY A 8 -9.27 15.90 -64.30
N THR A 9 -8.75 17.11 -64.67
CA THR A 9 -7.36 17.48 -64.32
C THR A 9 -7.22 17.89 -62.82
N GLN A 10 -8.26 18.46 -62.22
CA GLN A 10 -8.22 18.81 -60.79
C GLN A 10 -8.29 17.57 -59.91
N ASP A 11 -9.07 16.57 -60.26
CA ASP A 11 -9.20 15.33 -59.49
C ASP A 11 -7.93 14.46 -59.54
N VAL A 12 -7.27 14.41 -60.69
CA VAL A 12 -5.95 13.73 -60.85
C VAL A 12 -4.86 14.45 -60.05
N GLN A 13 -4.87 15.79 -60.04
CA GLN A 13 -3.91 16.57 -59.25
C GLN A 13 -4.14 16.41 -57.75
N LYS A 14 -5.41 16.35 -57.31
CA LYS A 14 -5.78 16.13 -55.92
C LYS A 14 -5.43 14.71 -55.42
N ALA A 15 -5.59 13.70 -56.33
CA ALA A 15 -5.17 12.33 -56.05
C ALA A 15 -3.64 12.19 -55.95
N ARG A 16 -2.88 12.82 -56.87
CA ARG A 16 -1.40 12.84 -56.82
C ARG A 16 -0.89 13.53 -55.54
N ASN A 17 -1.47 14.64 -55.14
CA ASN A 17 -1.07 15.34 -53.91
C ASN A 17 -1.40 14.52 -52.65
N LYS A 18 -2.50 13.75 -52.65
CA LYS A 18 -2.86 12.84 -51.56
C LYS A 18 -1.91 11.65 -51.45
N ILE A 19 -1.47 11.10 -52.59
CA ILE A 19 -0.49 10.01 -52.64
C ILE A 19 0.91 10.51 -52.23
N MET A 20 1.30 11.71 -52.67
CA MET A 20 2.57 12.33 -52.33
C MET A 20 2.65 12.66 -50.84
N LYS A 21 1.58 13.20 -50.23
CA LYS A 21 1.47 13.43 -48.76
C LYS A 21 1.56 12.14 -47.97
N LYS A 22 0.95 11.03 -48.43
CA LYS A 22 1.05 9.72 -47.77
C LYS A 22 2.46 9.12 -47.86
N ARG A 23 3.16 9.32 -48.99
CA ARG A 23 4.55 8.86 -49.18
C ARG A 23 5.54 9.68 -48.34
N ILE A 24 5.35 10.99 -48.20
CA ILE A 24 6.14 11.86 -47.34
C ILE A 24 5.88 11.51 -45.85
N LEU A 25 4.62 11.28 -45.47
CA LEU A 25 4.29 10.88 -44.15
C LEU A 25 4.88 9.51 -43.77
N ALA A 26 4.85 8.54 -44.70
CA ALA A 26 5.48 7.23 -44.51
C ALA A 26 7.02 7.32 -44.41
N ALA A 27 7.67 8.18 -45.22
CA ALA A 27 9.10 8.39 -45.17
C ALA A 27 9.55 9.12 -43.87
N VAL A 28 8.73 10.03 -43.35
CA VAL A 28 8.99 10.69 -42.04
C VAL A 28 8.81 9.73 -40.88
N LEU A 29 7.78 8.86 -40.93
CA LEU A 29 7.60 7.85 -39.90
C LEU A 29 8.75 6.81 -39.87
N THR A 30 9.24 6.39 -41.06
CA THR A 30 10.40 5.47 -41.11
C THR A 30 11.70 6.13 -40.68
N ALA A 31 11.90 7.42 -40.94
CA ALA A 31 13.07 8.16 -40.48
C ALA A 31 13.07 8.38 -38.95
N VAL A 32 11.88 8.60 -38.35
CA VAL A 32 11.71 8.72 -36.88
C VAL A 32 11.95 7.38 -36.20
N MET A 33 11.49 6.25 -36.75
CA MET A 33 11.81 4.91 -36.23
C MET A 33 13.29 4.53 -36.39
N ALA A 34 13.96 4.97 -37.46
CA ALA A 34 15.38 4.71 -37.63
C ALA A 34 16.28 5.57 -36.72
N MET A 35 15.86 6.78 -36.35
CA MET A 35 16.55 7.61 -35.34
C MET A 35 16.28 7.16 -33.91
N GLY A 36 15.12 6.54 -33.63
CA GLY A 36 14.81 5.93 -32.33
C GLY A 36 15.61 4.66 -32.03
N ALA A 37 16.07 3.95 -33.06
CA ALA A 37 16.87 2.73 -32.90
C ALA A 37 18.36 2.98 -32.66
N LEU A 38 18.85 4.22 -32.85
CA LEU A 38 20.28 4.58 -32.68
C LEU A 38 20.56 5.32 -31.37
N THR A 39 19.54 5.67 -30.58
CA THR A 39 19.71 6.27 -29.26
C THR A 39 19.42 5.30 -28.10
N GLY A 40 19.18 4.02 -28.38
CA GLY A 40 18.87 2.96 -27.43
C GLY A 40 20.01 2.03 -27.04
N CYS A 41 21.28 2.46 -27.15
CA CYS A 41 22.41 1.72 -26.58
C CYS A 41 23.26 2.62 -25.71
N GLY A 42 22.63 3.26 -24.73
CA GLY A 42 23.26 3.53 -23.46
C GLY A 42 22.95 2.33 -22.58
N SER A 43 23.73 1.26 -22.65
CA SER A 43 23.80 0.29 -21.57
C SER A 43 24.28 1.06 -20.35
N THR A 44 23.36 1.57 -19.53
CA THR A 44 23.62 1.55 -18.10
C THR A 44 23.81 0.07 -17.83
N ALA A 45 25.06 -0.35 -17.60
CA ALA A 45 25.36 -1.67 -17.08
C ALA A 45 24.54 -1.76 -15.79
N GLY A 46 23.36 -2.37 -15.87
CA GLY A 46 22.54 -2.69 -14.71
C GLY A 46 23.44 -3.54 -13.82
N LYS A 47 23.35 -3.36 -12.54
CA LYS A 47 24.03 -4.22 -11.59
C LYS A 47 23.59 -5.66 -11.88
N ASP A 48 24.55 -6.56 -12.13
CA ASP A 48 24.26 -7.94 -12.52
C ASP A 48 23.56 -8.74 -11.40
N ASN A 49 23.65 -8.26 -10.16
CA ASN A 49 23.03 -8.87 -8.98
C ASN A 49 22.57 -7.80 -7.98
N TYR A 50 21.34 -7.92 -7.51
CA TYR A 50 20.76 -7.07 -6.47
C TYR A 50 20.66 -7.83 -5.14
N THR A 51 20.81 -7.11 -4.03
CA THR A 51 20.47 -7.60 -2.70
C THR A 51 19.41 -6.68 -2.10
N ILE A 52 18.22 -7.21 -1.85
CA ILE A 52 17.11 -6.45 -1.29
C ILE A 52 16.79 -6.97 0.10
N GLY A 53 16.80 -6.06 1.08
CA GLY A 53 16.29 -6.35 2.42
C GLY A 53 14.77 -6.19 2.45
N ILE A 54 14.05 -7.23 2.82
CA ILE A 54 12.60 -7.16 3.06
C ILE A 54 12.36 -7.29 4.56
N MET A 55 11.78 -6.25 5.17
CA MET A 55 11.37 -6.27 6.57
C MET A 55 9.86 -6.14 6.69
N GLN A 56 9.24 -7.13 7.31
CA GLN A 56 7.81 -7.21 7.53
C GLN A 56 7.52 -7.14 9.03
N TYR A 57 6.56 -6.31 9.44
CA TYR A 57 6.33 -6.05 10.86
C TYR A 57 5.72 -7.24 11.60
N ALA A 58 4.70 -7.86 11.02
CA ALA A 58 4.00 -9.00 11.64
C ALA A 58 3.63 -10.06 10.59
N VAL A 59 3.21 -11.25 11.03
CA VAL A 59 2.72 -12.32 10.14
C VAL A 59 1.20 -12.32 10.15
N HIS A 60 0.61 -11.87 9.04
CA HIS A 60 -0.80 -12.06 8.73
C HIS A 60 -1.01 -11.87 7.22
N GLY A 61 -2.13 -12.38 6.69
CA GLY A 61 -2.38 -12.51 5.26
C GLY A 61 -2.19 -11.24 4.46
N SER A 62 -2.58 -10.07 4.99
CA SER A 62 -2.44 -8.79 4.28
C SER A 62 -0.97 -8.40 4.05
N LEU A 63 -0.12 -8.53 5.08
CA LEU A 63 1.31 -8.23 4.93
C LEU A 63 2.04 -9.28 4.11
N ASP A 64 1.63 -10.56 4.20
CA ASP A 64 2.18 -11.62 3.35
C ASP A 64 1.87 -11.34 1.88
N ASN A 65 0.63 -10.93 1.55
CA ASN A 65 0.24 -10.54 0.20
C ASN A 65 1.07 -9.34 -0.31
N CYS A 66 1.36 -8.35 0.55
CA CYS A 66 2.22 -7.22 0.18
C CYS A 66 3.64 -7.67 -0.17
N ARG A 67 4.23 -8.57 0.63
CA ARG A 67 5.56 -9.15 0.37
C ARG A 67 5.57 -9.92 -0.95
N GLU A 68 4.61 -10.80 -1.14
CA GLU A 68 4.52 -11.65 -2.33
C GLU A 68 4.27 -10.80 -3.59
N GLY A 69 3.39 -9.80 -3.50
CA GLY A 69 3.15 -8.87 -4.60
C GLY A 69 4.39 -8.04 -4.96
N PHE A 70 5.18 -7.62 -3.97
CA PHE A 70 6.44 -6.91 -4.21
C PHE A 70 7.45 -7.80 -4.95
N ILE A 71 7.63 -9.06 -4.50
CA ILE A 71 8.53 -10.03 -5.14
C ILE A 71 8.06 -10.35 -6.57
N GLN A 72 6.74 -10.53 -6.76
CA GLN A 72 6.18 -10.77 -8.08
C GLN A 72 6.41 -9.57 -9.01
N GLY A 73 6.21 -8.35 -8.54
CA GLY A 73 6.45 -7.15 -9.34
C GLY A 73 7.92 -7.01 -9.78
N LEU A 74 8.87 -7.37 -8.91
CA LEU A 74 10.29 -7.44 -9.29
C LEU A 74 10.55 -8.48 -10.38
N ALA A 75 9.92 -9.66 -10.26
CA ALA A 75 10.08 -10.72 -11.25
C ALA A 75 9.49 -10.34 -12.62
N GLU A 76 8.38 -9.62 -12.66
CA GLU A 76 7.78 -9.08 -13.90
C GLU A 76 8.70 -8.08 -14.61
N GLU A 77 9.53 -7.36 -13.85
CA GLU A 77 10.57 -6.46 -14.37
C GLU A 77 11.91 -7.16 -14.66
N GLY A 78 11.96 -8.49 -14.55
CA GLY A 78 13.15 -9.30 -14.82
C GLY A 78 14.17 -9.33 -13.69
N ILE A 79 13.77 -8.95 -12.47
CA ILE A 79 14.58 -9.05 -11.24
C ILE A 79 14.10 -10.25 -10.45
N VAL A 80 14.77 -11.40 -10.65
CA VAL A 80 14.29 -12.72 -10.23
C VAL A 80 15.16 -13.29 -9.11
N GLU A 81 14.54 -13.72 -8.02
CA GLU A 81 15.24 -14.36 -6.90
C GLU A 81 15.94 -15.65 -7.36
N GLY A 82 17.21 -15.78 -6.97
CA GLY A 82 18.07 -16.91 -7.35
C GLY A 82 18.73 -16.76 -8.74
N GLU A 83 18.36 -15.77 -9.55
CA GLU A 83 19.04 -15.45 -10.81
C GLU A 83 19.90 -14.19 -10.66
N ASN A 84 19.29 -13.03 -10.47
CA ASN A 84 19.95 -11.73 -10.32
C ASN A 84 19.48 -10.96 -9.07
N LEU A 85 18.72 -11.61 -8.17
CA LEU A 85 18.22 -11.06 -6.93
C LEU A 85 18.53 -12.00 -5.76
N THR A 86 19.06 -11.42 -4.68
CA THR A 86 19.12 -12.03 -3.35
C THR A 86 18.17 -11.30 -2.44
N ILE A 87 17.26 -12.02 -1.78
CA ILE A 87 16.33 -11.47 -0.79
C ILE A 87 16.82 -11.80 0.60
N GLU A 88 16.98 -10.79 1.45
CA GLU A 88 17.17 -10.93 2.88
C GLU A 88 15.87 -10.59 3.60
N TYR A 89 15.10 -11.61 3.96
CA TYR A 89 13.79 -11.43 4.61
C TYR A 89 13.90 -11.55 6.13
N VAL A 90 13.29 -10.61 6.85
CA VAL A 90 13.14 -10.64 8.31
C VAL A 90 11.72 -10.24 8.69
N ASN A 91 11.08 -11.02 9.55
CA ASN A 91 9.85 -10.66 10.24
C ASN A 91 10.20 -10.08 11.61
N ALA A 92 9.67 -8.90 11.92
CA ALA A 92 9.94 -8.19 13.17
C ALA A 92 9.09 -8.69 14.36
N GLN A 93 8.11 -9.57 14.13
CA GLN A 93 7.24 -10.16 15.16
C GLN A 93 6.50 -9.11 16.01
N ALA A 94 6.04 -8.05 15.37
CA ALA A 94 5.39 -6.89 15.98
C ALA A 94 6.24 -6.19 17.06
N ASP A 95 7.59 -6.24 16.91
CA ASP A 95 8.54 -5.64 17.84
C ASP A 95 9.33 -4.51 17.17
N ASN A 96 9.22 -3.30 17.72
CA ASN A 96 9.88 -2.11 17.19
C ASN A 96 11.41 -2.17 17.36
N GLY A 97 11.90 -2.83 18.41
CA GLY A 97 13.34 -3.04 18.61
C GLY A 97 13.94 -3.95 17.53
N THR A 98 13.25 -5.04 17.22
CA THR A 98 13.62 -5.97 16.14
C THR A 98 13.58 -5.24 14.78
N SER A 99 12.57 -4.39 14.55
CA SER A 99 12.49 -3.56 13.33
C SER A 99 13.72 -2.66 13.20
N ALA A 100 14.08 -1.93 14.26
CA ALA A 100 15.24 -1.04 14.26
C ALA A 100 16.56 -1.80 14.06
N MET A 101 16.75 -2.93 14.71
CA MET A 101 17.94 -3.79 14.53
C MET A 101 18.02 -4.34 13.10
N THR A 102 16.89 -4.77 12.53
CA THR A 102 16.83 -5.28 11.16
C THR A 102 17.24 -4.22 10.16
N ALA A 103 16.67 -3.01 10.26
CA ALA A 103 17.02 -1.90 9.39
C ALA A 103 18.52 -1.55 9.48
N SER A 104 19.08 -1.47 10.69
CA SER A 104 20.49 -1.23 10.92
C SER A 104 21.39 -2.33 10.33
N ASN A 105 20.95 -3.60 10.40
CA ASN A 105 21.63 -4.72 9.78
C ASN A 105 21.67 -4.60 8.25
N PHE A 106 20.55 -4.26 7.62
CA PHE A 106 20.49 -4.08 6.17
C PHE A 106 21.40 -2.93 5.70
N VAL A 107 21.45 -1.82 6.45
CA VAL A 107 22.40 -0.72 6.19
C VAL A 107 23.83 -1.22 6.30
N SER A 108 24.18 -1.96 7.36
CA SER A 108 25.54 -2.49 7.57
C SER A 108 25.96 -3.44 6.47
N LYS A 109 25.03 -4.25 5.95
CA LYS A 109 25.24 -5.17 4.81
C LYS A 109 25.26 -4.45 3.46
N LYS A 110 24.90 -3.18 3.42
CA LYS A 110 24.84 -2.36 2.22
C LYS A 110 23.91 -2.98 1.17
N VAL A 111 22.72 -3.38 1.57
CA VAL A 111 21.70 -3.84 0.64
C VAL A 111 21.39 -2.75 -0.39
N ASP A 112 20.97 -3.11 -1.58
CA ASP A 112 20.69 -2.17 -2.67
C ASP A 112 19.40 -1.39 -2.47
N MET A 113 18.46 -1.97 -1.72
CA MET A 113 17.15 -1.38 -1.41
C MET A 113 16.58 -2.07 -0.16
N ILE A 114 15.76 -1.35 0.59
CA ILE A 114 14.93 -1.93 1.64
C ILE A 114 13.46 -1.84 1.23
N CYS A 115 12.76 -2.98 1.21
CA CYS A 115 11.31 -3.04 1.19
C CYS A 115 10.81 -3.13 2.64
N ALA A 116 10.06 -2.13 3.08
CA ALA A 116 9.54 -2.04 4.44
C ALA A 116 8.01 -2.20 4.43
N ILE A 117 7.54 -3.27 5.06
CA ILE A 117 6.12 -3.65 5.06
C ILE A 117 5.51 -3.33 6.43
N ALA A 118 4.52 -2.45 6.44
CA ALA A 118 3.84 -1.80 7.55
C ALA A 118 4.59 -0.56 8.11
N THR A 119 3.80 0.35 8.70
CA THR A 119 4.27 1.66 9.21
C THR A 119 5.48 1.56 10.15
N PRO A 120 5.50 0.67 11.17
CA PRO A 120 6.65 0.61 12.09
C PRO A 120 7.96 0.19 11.39
N CYS A 121 7.88 -0.74 10.43
CA CYS A 121 9.04 -1.12 9.62
C CYS A 121 9.50 0.02 8.70
N ALA A 122 8.58 0.74 8.07
CA ALA A 122 8.90 1.87 7.20
C ALA A 122 9.60 3.00 7.98
N MET A 123 9.10 3.34 9.16
CA MET A 123 9.74 4.32 10.05
C MET A 123 11.14 3.87 10.49
N ALA A 124 11.30 2.60 10.86
CA ALA A 124 12.61 2.05 11.27
C ALA A 124 13.61 2.05 10.11
N ALA A 125 13.17 1.65 8.90
CA ALA A 125 14.01 1.66 7.70
C ALA A 125 14.43 3.07 7.33
N TYR A 126 13.51 4.03 7.32
CA TYR A 126 13.81 5.43 7.03
C TYR A 126 14.83 5.99 8.03
N ASN A 127 14.58 5.82 9.32
CA ASN A 127 15.49 6.30 10.35
C ASN A 127 16.91 5.74 10.21
N ALA A 128 17.04 4.46 9.86
CA ALA A 128 18.36 3.83 9.68
C ALA A 128 19.06 4.30 8.40
N THR A 129 18.32 4.71 7.36
CA THR A 129 18.86 5.06 6.03
C THR A 129 19.04 6.56 5.80
N MET A 130 18.62 7.44 6.72
CA MET A 130 18.65 8.92 6.58
C MET A 130 19.99 9.49 6.11
N ASN A 131 21.12 8.84 6.45
CA ASN A 131 22.47 9.27 6.09
C ASN A 131 23.13 8.30 5.10
N THR A 132 22.36 7.60 4.29
CA THR A 132 22.84 6.66 3.28
C THR A 132 22.14 6.92 1.94
N ASP A 133 22.66 6.31 0.89
CA ASP A 133 22.01 6.33 -0.44
C ASP A 133 21.07 5.11 -0.66
N ILE A 134 20.82 4.30 0.36
CA ILE A 134 19.96 3.11 0.24
C ILE A 134 18.51 3.57 0.14
N PRO A 135 17.83 3.33 -1.00
CA PRO A 135 16.42 3.66 -1.15
C PRO A 135 15.54 2.74 -0.31
N VAL A 136 14.46 3.31 0.22
CA VAL A 136 13.43 2.57 0.95
C VAL A 136 12.12 2.64 0.18
N ILE A 137 11.54 1.48 -0.07
CA ILE A 137 10.18 1.36 -0.62
C ILE A 137 9.28 0.80 0.48
N TYR A 138 8.24 1.54 0.85
CA TYR A 138 7.25 1.04 1.80
C TYR A 138 5.97 0.57 1.12
N THR A 139 5.27 -0.36 1.78
CA THR A 139 3.89 -0.75 1.48
C THR A 139 3.14 -1.00 2.78
N ALA A 140 1.81 -1.01 2.75
CA ALA A 140 0.96 -1.13 3.94
C ALA A 140 1.27 -0.04 5.00
N VAL A 141 1.36 1.21 4.57
CA VAL A 141 1.51 2.39 5.44
C VAL A 141 0.23 3.21 5.35
N SER A 142 -0.57 3.25 6.42
CA SER A 142 -1.89 3.87 6.39
C SER A 142 -1.81 5.40 6.27
N ASP A 143 -0.89 6.01 7.01
CA ASP A 143 -0.69 7.46 6.98
C ASP A 143 0.81 7.81 6.89
N PRO A 144 1.36 7.96 5.67
CA PRO A 144 2.77 8.28 5.50
C PRO A 144 3.14 9.69 5.95
N VAL A 145 2.19 10.64 6.01
CA VAL A 145 2.43 12.01 6.49
C VAL A 145 2.60 12.01 8.00
N GLU A 146 1.65 11.44 8.75
CA GLU A 146 1.74 11.31 10.21
C GLU A 146 2.93 10.43 10.63
N ALA A 147 3.29 9.44 9.82
CA ALA A 147 4.49 8.62 10.06
C ALA A 147 5.81 9.35 9.75
N GLY A 148 5.78 10.57 9.20
CA GLY A 148 6.96 11.34 8.81
C GLY A 148 7.71 10.78 7.59
N LEU A 149 7.02 10.03 6.73
CA LEU A 149 7.57 9.38 5.54
C LEU A 149 7.21 10.12 4.24
N ALA A 150 6.28 11.07 4.32
CA ALA A 150 5.90 11.97 3.25
C ALA A 150 5.65 13.38 3.79
N ASN A 151 5.75 14.38 2.91
CA ASN A 151 5.33 15.75 3.18
C ASN A 151 3.80 15.88 3.12
N GLU A 152 3.23 16.98 3.62
CA GLU A 152 1.78 17.24 3.58
C GLU A 152 1.19 17.23 2.15
N ASP A 153 1.99 17.52 1.14
CA ASP A 153 1.59 17.46 -0.27
C ASP A 153 1.74 16.04 -0.89
N GLY A 154 2.10 15.04 -0.08
CA GLY A 154 2.30 13.66 -0.50
C GLY A 154 3.65 13.39 -1.18
N THR A 155 4.53 14.36 -1.29
CA THR A 155 5.87 14.14 -1.84
C THR A 155 6.76 13.37 -0.86
N PRO A 156 7.68 12.51 -1.35
CA PRO A 156 8.59 11.75 -0.51
C PRO A 156 9.49 12.63 0.37
N VAL A 157 9.87 12.14 1.55
CA VAL A 157 10.93 12.72 2.36
C VAL A 157 12.21 11.90 2.19
N GLY A 158 13.35 12.58 1.91
CA GLY A 158 14.63 11.88 1.75
C GLY A 158 14.60 10.78 0.68
N ASN A 159 15.06 9.58 1.05
CA ASN A 159 15.23 8.42 0.17
C ASN A 159 14.12 7.36 0.32
N ILE A 160 12.95 7.74 0.82
CA ILE A 160 11.83 6.82 1.05
C ILE A 160 10.59 7.21 0.22
N THR A 161 9.95 6.22 -0.39
CA THR A 161 8.66 6.34 -1.07
C THR A 161 7.90 5.02 -1.00
N GLY A 162 6.65 4.98 -1.43
CA GLY A 162 5.86 3.74 -1.42
C GLY A 162 4.39 3.92 -1.71
N THR A 163 3.60 2.98 -1.24
CA THR A 163 2.14 2.95 -1.41
C THR A 163 1.44 3.07 -0.06
N SER A 164 0.42 3.92 0.01
CA SER A 164 -0.44 4.06 1.18
C SER A 164 -1.62 3.09 1.11
N ASP A 165 -2.06 2.61 2.29
CA ASP A 165 -3.28 1.84 2.51
C ASP A 165 -4.24 2.57 3.46
N ALA A 166 -4.36 3.88 3.30
CA ALA A 166 -5.24 4.73 4.11
C ALA A 166 -6.66 4.16 4.19
N LEU A 167 -7.20 4.06 5.40
CA LEU A 167 -8.56 3.58 5.60
C LEU A 167 -9.58 4.66 5.23
N ALA A 168 -10.64 4.25 4.55
CA ALA A 168 -11.78 5.12 4.24
C ALA A 168 -12.73 5.18 5.43
N VAL A 169 -12.32 5.84 6.53
CA VAL A 169 -13.06 5.88 7.82
C VAL A 169 -14.49 6.39 7.65
N ASP A 170 -14.69 7.43 6.84
CA ASP A 170 -16.03 7.96 6.57
C ASP A 170 -16.94 6.93 5.87
N ALA A 171 -16.42 6.21 4.89
CA ALA A 171 -17.15 5.14 4.21
C ALA A 171 -17.44 3.96 5.15
N GLN A 172 -16.49 3.61 6.02
CA GLN A 172 -16.66 2.56 7.03
C GLN A 172 -17.78 2.92 8.03
N LEU A 173 -17.78 4.12 8.58
CA LEU A 173 -18.82 4.60 9.49
C LEU A 173 -20.21 4.63 8.82
N LYS A 174 -20.27 5.07 7.56
CA LYS A 174 -21.50 5.04 6.78
C LYS A 174 -22.02 3.63 6.58
N MET A 175 -21.17 2.70 6.19
CA MET A 175 -21.53 1.30 6.01
C MET A 175 -22.02 0.66 7.31
N ILE A 176 -21.32 0.89 8.43
CA ILE A 176 -21.76 0.39 9.75
C ILE A 176 -23.15 0.91 10.09
N ARG A 177 -23.45 2.20 9.81
CA ARG A 177 -24.78 2.78 10.04
C ARG A 177 -25.86 2.14 9.17
N GLU A 178 -25.54 1.82 7.90
CA GLU A 178 -26.48 1.17 6.98
C GLU A 178 -26.78 -0.29 7.43
N VAL A 179 -25.77 -1.02 7.91
CA VAL A 179 -25.90 -2.40 8.36
C VAL A 179 -26.56 -2.50 9.75
N LEU A 180 -26.22 -1.56 10.64
CA LEU A 180 -26.70 -1.52 12.03
C LEU A 180 -27.39 -0.17 12.32
N PRO A 181 -28.66 0.03 11.88
CA PRO A 181 -29.33 1.32 11.98
C PRO A 181 -29.54 1.81 13.43
N GLU A 182 -29.64 0.90 14.39
CA GLU A 182 -29.91 1.22 15.80
C GLU A 182 -28.66 1.27 16.69
N ALA A 183 -27.49 0.88 16.17
CA ALA A 183 -26.23 0.86 16.92
C ALA A 183 -25.84 2.29 17.34
N LYS A 184 -25.27 2.43 18.52
CA LYS A 184 -24.83 3.71 19.10
C LYS A 184 -23.36 3.73 19.43
N THR A 185 -22.77 2.56 19.69
CA THR A 185 -21.40 2.43 20.17
C THR A 185 -20.59 1.52 19.25
N ILE A 186 -19.38 1.96 18.90
CA ILE A 186 -18.41 1.18 18.13
C ILE A 186 -17.17 0.97 19.00
N GLY A 187 -16.79 -0.28 19.19
CA GLY A 187 -15.54 -0.67 19.84
C GLY A 187 -14.35 -0.67 18.91
N ILE A 188 -13.21 -0.17 19.37
CA ILE A 188 -11.94 -0.24 18.66
C ILE A 188 -10.85 -0.70 19.62
N ILE A 189 -10.14 -1.77 19.25
CA ILE A 189 -8.93 -2.21 19.94
C ILE A 189 -7.75 -1.78 19.09
N TYR A 190 -6.72 -1.19 19.71
CA TYR A 190 -5.58 -0.68 18.98
C TYR A 190 -4.28 -0.77 19.78
N THR A 191 -3.16 -0.85 19.07
CA THR A 191 -1.83 -0.90 19.68
C THR A 191 -1.30 0.53 19.87
N THR A 192 -0.99 0.88 21.12
CA THR A 192 -0.57 2.24 21.50
C THR A 192 0.79 2.65 20.96
N SER A 193 1.59 1.74 20.43
CA SER A 193 2.90 1.98 19.82
C SER A 193 2.89 1.98 18.29
N GLU A 194 1.72 1.75 17.66
CA GLU A 194 1.58 1.80 16.19
C GLU A 194 1.02 3.16 15.75
N ALA A 195 1.82 3.95 15.04
CA ALA A 195 1.45 5.29 14.59
C ALA A 195 0.22 5.27 13.66
N ASN A 196 0.13 4.28 12.75
CA ASN A 196 -1.04 4.06 11.91
C ASN A 196 -2.33 3.88 12.71
N SER A 197 -2.28 3.19 13.83
CA SER A 197 -3.45 2.97 14.70
C SER A 197 -3.83 4.23 15.46
N ILE A 198 -2.85 5.01 15.91
CA ILE A 198 -3.08 6.28 16.61
C ILE A 198 -3.75 7.30 15.70
N SER A 199 -3.26 7.49 14.46
CA SER A 199 -3.86 8.41 13.50
C SER A 199 -5.27 7.98 13.11
N THR A 200 -5.47 6.70 12.80
CA THR A 200 -6.77 6.17 12.38
C THR A 200 -7.83 6.28 13.48
N ILE A 201 -7.49 5.96 14.74
CA ILE A 201 -8.48 6.09 15.84
C ILE A 201 -8.84 7.55 16.12
N ALA A 202 -7.92 8.48 15.92
CA ALA A 202 -8.21 9.90 16.02
C ALA A 202 -9.24 10.34 14.97
N GLU A 203 -9.12 9.84 13.74
CA GLU A 203 -10.08 10.07 12.66
C GLU A 203 -11.46 9.48 12.98
N TYR A 204 -11.53 8.23 13.48
CA TYR A 204 -12.79 7.63 13.94
C TYR A 204 -13.47 8.49 14.99
N LYS A 205 -12.74 8.95 16.01
CA LYS A 205 -13.28 9.82 17.07
C LYS A 205 -13.78 11.17 16.54
N ALA A 206 -13.11 11.72 15.51
CA ALA A 206 -13.52 12.99 14.90
C ALA A 206 -14.80 12.85 14.06
N LEU A 207 -14.99 11.72 13.37
CA LEU A 207 -16.07 11.53 12.40
C LEU A 207 -17.29 10.78 12.94
N ALA A 208 -17.13 9.93 13.96
CA ALA A 208 -18.18 9.05 14.46
C ALA A 208 -19.48 9.77 14.83
N GLY A 209 -19.38 10.96 15.45
CA GLY A 209 -20.52 11.77 15.84
C GLY A 209 -21.40 12.20 14.66
N ASN A 210 -20.85 12.35 13.45
CA ASN A 210 -21.60 12.68 12.25
C ASN A 210 -22.58 11.56 11.84
N TYR A 211 -22.27 10.33 12.26
CA TYR A 211 -23.07 9.13 12.03
C TYR A 211 -23.85 8.68 13.26
N GLY A 212 -23.83 9.46 14.35
CA GLY A 212 -24.53 9.16 15.60
C GLY A 212 -23.89 8.02 16.39
N PHE A 213 -22.57 7.81 16.24
CA PHE A 213 -21.83 6.83 17.01
C PHE A 213 -20.95 7.48 18.09
N GLU A 214 -20.74 6.74 19.15
CA GLU A 214 -19.72 6.96 20.17
C GLU A 214 -18.64 5.88 20.00
N ILE A 215 -17.37 6.28 20.04
CA ILE A 215 -16.24 5.34 19.98
C ILE A 215 -15.82 4.97 21.41
N VAL A 216 -15.80 3.67 21.68
CA VAL A 216 -15.24 3.08 22.89
C VAL A 216 -13.95 2.39 22.50
N ASP A 217 -12.81 2.92 22.94
CA ASP A 217 -11.52 2.39 22.56
C ASP A 217 -10.78 1.70 23.70
N SER A 218 -9.95 0.71 23.33
CA SER A 218 -9.08 -0.01 24.25
C SER A 218 -7.68 -0.12 23.67
N GLY A 219 -6.73 0.61 24.28
CA GLY A 219 -5.32 0.53 23.91
C GLY A 219 -4.63 -0.69 24.51
N VAL A 220 -3.85 -1.41 23.68
CA VAL A 220 -3.01 -2.54 24.11
C VAL A 220 -1.54 -2.22 23.80
N THR A 221 -0.63 -2.88 24.50
CA THR A 221 0.81 -2.73 24.31
C THR A 221 1.45 -4.00 23.72
N ALA A 222 0.74 -5.13 23.78
CA ALA A 222 1.20 -6.43 23.29
C ALA A 222 0.03 -7.32 22.88
N MET A 223 0.29 -8.26 22.01
CA MET A 223 -0.68 -9.26 21.53
C MET A 223 -1.36 -10.04 22.69
N SER A 224 -0.63 -10.31 23.77
CA SER A 224 -1.16 -11.03 24.94
C SER A 224 -2.31 -10.30 25.66
N GLU A 225 -2.47 -8.99 25.46
CA GLU A 225 -3.51 -8.18 26.07
C GLU A 225 -4.81 -8.16 25.24
N VAL A 226 -4.73 -8.55 23.95
CA VAL A 226 -5.86 -8.45 23.02
C VAL A 226 -7.07 -9.24 23.48
N ALA A 227 -6.89 -10.45 24.04
CA ALA A 227 -8.00 -11.27 24.51
C ALA A 227 -8.82 -10.58 25.61
N LEU A 228 -8.14 -9.98 26.59
CA LEU A 228 -8.79 -9.27 27.68
C LEU A 228 -9.46 -7.99 27.19
N ALA A 229 -8.80 -7.23 26.32
CA ALA A 229 -9.35 -6.03 25.71
C ALA A 229 -10.59 -6.34 24.85
N ALA A 230 -10.57 -7.42 24.09
CA ALA A 230 -11.68 -7.87 23.26
C ALA A 230 -12.89 -8.28 24.10
N ALA A 231 -12.68 -9.06 25.17
CA ALA A 231 -13.75 -9.46 26.09
C ALA A 231 -14.38 -8.25 26.80
N ASP A 232 -13.54 -7.31 27.25
CA ASP A 232 -14.01 -6.10 27.95
C ASP A 232 -14.82 -5.20 27.00
N ILE A 233 -14.28 -4.90 25.81
CA ILE A 233 -14.92 -3.99 24.86
C ILE A 233 -16.20 -4.59 24.29
N ALA A 234 -16.21 -5.89 23.95
CA ALA A 234 -17.38 -6.58 23.40
C ALA A 234 -18.61 -6.55 24.38
N SER A 235 -18.37 -6.39 25.68
CA SER A 235 -19.44 -6.28 26.67
C SER A 235 -20.09 -4.88 26.74
N LYS A 236 -19.53 -3.88 26.04
CA LYS A 236 -19.87 -2.46 26.18
C LYS A 236 -20.38 -1.81 24.91
N VAL A 237 -20.27 -2.48 23.77
CA VAL A 237 -20.52 -1.89 22.46
C VAL A 237 -21.48 -2.69 21.60
N ASP A 238 -22.05 -2.03 20.60
CA ASP A 238 -23.00 -2.67 19.65
C ASP A 238 -22.27 -3.42 18.53
N CYS A 239 -21.06 -3.01 18.19
CA CYS A 239 -20.18 -3.69 17.24
C CYS A 239 -18.71 -3.31 17.48
N ILE A 240 -17.80 -4.08 16.91
CA ILE A 240 -16.37 -3.75 16.86
C ILE A 240 -16.03 -3.38 15.41
N THR A 241 -15.21 -2.35 15.19
CA THR A 241 -14.52 -2.14 13.93
C THR A 241 -13.02 -2.34 14.12
N ASN A 242 -12.44 -3.17 13.27
CA ASN A 242 -11.01 -3.46 13.30
C ASN A 242 -10.26 -2.42 12.47
N LEU A 243 -9.05 -2.10 12.86
CA LEU A 243 -8.14 -1.24 12.08
C LEU A 243 -7.15 -2.10 11.26
N THR A 244 -6.25 -1.45 10.53
CA THR A 244 -5.03 -2.07 10.00
C THR A 244 -3.92 -2.10 11.09
N ASP A 245 -4.31 -2.43 12.31
CA ASP A 245 -3.42 -2.61 13.46
C ASP A 245 -2.76 -3.99 13.38
N ASN A 246 -1.45 -4.03 13.20
CA ASN A 246 -0.75 -5.29 12.92
C ASN A 246 -0.80 -6.28 14.08
N THR A 247 -0.74 -5.79 15.31
CA THR A 247 -0.80 -6.62 16.53
C THR A 247 -2.19 -7.20 16.73
N VAL A 248 -3.24 -6.38 16.58
CA VAL A 248 -4.64 -6.80 16.72
C VAL A 248 -5.04 -7.73 15.58
N VAL A 249 -4.64 -7.44 14.33
CA VAL A 249 -4.91 -8.31 13.18
C VAL A 249 -4.23 -9.68 13.34
N SER A 250 -3.01 -9.72 13.88
CA SER A 250 -2.35 -11.00 14.21
C SER A 250 -3.12 -11.84 15.25
N ALA A 251 -3.96 -11.19 16.07
CA ALA A 251 -4.83 -11.83 17.05
C ALA A 251 -6.33 -11.80 16.67
N LEU A 252 -6.66 -11.56 15.40
CA LEU A 252 -8.02 -11.32 14.92
C LEU A 252 -9.00 -12.43 15.31
N GLN A 253 -8.58 -13.69 15.24
CA GLN A 253 -9.44 -14.80 15.64
C GLN A 253 -9.90 -14.67 17.11
N THR A 254 -9.04 -14.21 17.99
CA THR A 254 -9.37 -13.96 19.40
C THR A 254 -10.43 -12.85 19.54
N VAL A 255 -10.31 -11.77 18.75
CA VAL A 255 -11.31 -10.68 18.73
C VAL A 255 -12.65 -11.21 18.24
N LEU A 256 -12.65 -11.99 17.15
CA LEU A 256 -13.87 -12.62 16.61
C LEU A 256 -14.53 -13.56 17.62
N ASP A 257 -13.74 -14.38 18.31
CA ASP A 257 -14.27 -15.32 19.31
C ASP A 257 -14.93 -14.60 20.49
N GLU A 258 -14.35 -13.51 20.99
CA GLU A 258 -14.94 -12.73 22.09
C GLU A 258 -16.18 -11.95 21.63
N ALA A 259 -16.16 -11.37 20.45
CA ALA A 259 -17.31 -10.70 19.85
C ALA A 259 -18.48 -11.68 19.61
N ASN A 260 -18.18 -12.89 19.10
CA ASN A 260 -19.18 -13.94 18.90
C ASN A 260 -19.81 -14.41 20.23
N LYS A 261 -19.04 -14.52 21.32
CA LYS A 261 -19.58 -14.82 22.65
C LYS A 261 -20.54 -13.73 23.15
N ALA A 262 -20.24 -12.47 22.83
CA ALA A 262 -21.08 -11.32 23.16
C ALA A 262 -22.29 -11.16 22.20
N GLY A 263 -22.27 -11.85 21.04
CA GLY A 263 -23.32 -11.76 20.02
C GLY A 263 -23.27 -10.46 19.20
N ILE A 264 -22.11 -9.83 19.07
CA ILE A 264 -21.93 -8.60 18.31
C ILE A 264 -21.06 -8.82 17.06
N PRO A 265 -21.29 -8.08 15.96
CA PRO A 265 -20.49 -8.21 14.75
C PRO A 265 -19.15 -7.47 14.85
N VAL A 266 -18.15 -7.97 14.10
CA VAL A 266 -16.88 -7.31 13.88
C VAL A 266 -16.78 -6.89 12.41
N PHE A 267 -16.57 -5.60 12.16
CA PHE A 267 -16.31 -5.06 10.80
C PHE A 267 -14.81 -5.04 10.53
N GLY A 268 -14.44 -5.47 9.35
CA GLY A 268 -13.04 -5.46 8.89
C GLY A 268 -12.65 -4.16 8.23
N SER A 269 -11.36 -3.96 8.05
CA SER A 269 -10.79 -2.81 7.31
C SER A 269 -10.17 -3.25 5.99
N GLU A 270 -10.02 -4.57 5.74
CA GLU A 270 -9.42 -5.09 4.52
C GLU A 270 -9.90 -6.53 4.25
N VAL A 271 -9.62 -7.01 3.02
CA VAL A 271 -10.19 -8.25 2.47
C VAL A 271 -9.84 -9.49 3.30
N GLU A 272 -8.61 -9.60 3.80
CA GLU A 272 -8.20 -10.79 4.57
C GLU A 272 -8.93 -10.87 5.91
N GLN A 273 -9.27 -9.73 6.53
CA GLN A 273 -10.08 -9.72 7.74
C GLN A 273 -11.52 -10.23 7.46
N VAL A 274 -12.09 -9.88 6.31
CA VAL A 274 -13.41 -10.42 5.90
C VAL A 274 -13.31 -11.92 5.63
N LYS A 275 -12.28 -12.40 4.96
CA LYS A 275 -12.05 -13.84 4.77
C LYS A 275 -11.87 -14.58 6.09
N ALA A 276 -11.31 -13.92 7.11
CA ALA A 276 -11.15 -14.49 8.44
C ALA A 276 -12.45 -14.51 9.27
N GLY A 277 -13.50 -13.78 8.87
CA GLY A 277 -14.80 -13.80 9.54
C GLY A 277 -15.39 -12.46 9.92
N CYS A 278 -14.76 -11.33 9.59
CA CYS A 278 -15.37 -10.02 9.74
C CYS A 278 -16.56 -9.86 8.78
N VAL A 279 -17.53 -9.01 9.16
CA VAL A 279 -18.82 -8.89 8.44
C VAL A 279 -18.64 -8.27 7.06
N ALA A 280 -17.94 -7.12 6.97
CA ALA A 280 -17.79 -6.35 5.73
C ALA A 280 -16.64 -5.34 5.82
N ILE A 281 -16.28 -4.81 4.67
CA ILE A 281 -15.43 -3.64 4.44
C ILE A 281 -16.15 -2.67 3.51
N PRO A 282 -15.86 -1.36 3.51
CA PRO A 282 -16.47 -0.39 2.63
C PRO A 282 -16.06 -0.54 1.17
#